data_3deea6578ad1b38f75e3979800295654
#
_entry.id   3deea6578ad1b38f75e3979800295654
#
_cell.length_a   1.000
_cell.length_b   1.000
_cell.length_c   1.000
_cell.angle_alpha   90.00
_cell.angle_beta   90.00
_cell.angle_gamma   90.00
#
_symmetry.space_group_name_H-M   'P 1'
#
loop_
_entity.id
_entity.type
_entity.pdbx_description
1 polymer ?
#
loop_
_entity_poly.entity_id
_entity_poly.type
_entity_poly.pdbx_seq_one_letter_code
_entity_poly.pdbx_strand_id
1 'polypeptide(L)'
;TSTAPVRIAAIQTVSGPDVTANLDIAAGLIAEAAAGGAKLIALPEYFPLISNDESAKVRIREAEGSGPLQDFLADAARRHGVWLIGGTIPLVAEADDKVRNTTLVFDDQGRRVARYDKVHLFGFQRGDERYDEAATIEPGGTVVCFDSPAGRTGLSVCYDLRFPELFRAMGEVDLIVL
;
A
#
# COMPACT_ATOMS: atom_id res chain seq x y z
N THR A 1 12.35 -13.32 -26.59
CA THR A 1 13.41 -12.56 -25.90
C THR A 1 13.38 -12.97 -24.45
N SER A 2 14.39 -13.76 -24.00
CA SER A 2 14.54 -14.11 -22.59
C SER A 2 14.88 -12.84 -21.82
N THR A 3 13.89 -12.28 -21.15
CA THR A 3 14.14 -11.23 -20.15
C THR A 3 14.78 -11.87 -18.95
N ALA A 4 15.90 -11.32 -18.46
CA ALA A 4 16.52 -11.77 -17.22
C ALA A 4 15.47 -11.69 -16.08
N PRO A 5 15.48 -12.63 -15.13
CA PRO A 5 14.55 -12.62 -14.03
C PRO A 5 14.67 -11.34 -13.20
N VAL A 6 13.54 -10.70 -12.91
CA VAL A 6 13.49 -9.51 -12.07
C VAL A 6 13.32 -9.94 -10.62
N ARG A 7 14.20 -9.42 -9.75
CA ARG A 7 14.07 -9.65 -8.31
C ARG A 7 13.05 -8.69 -7.73
N ILE A 8 12.07 -9.23 -7.02
CA ILE A 8 11.07 -8.48 -6.27
C ILE A 8 11.22 -8.79 -4.78
N ALA A 9 10.83 -7.86 -3.92
CA ALA A 9 10.84 -8.05 -2.47
C ALA A 9 9.47 -7.70 -1.88
N ALA A 10 8.97 -8.58 -1.02
CA ALA A 10 7.84 -8.30 -0.14
C ALA A 10 8.39 -8.07 1.27
N ILE A 11 8.15 -6.87 1.80
CA ILE A 11 8.62 -6.48 3.13
C ILE A 11 7.54 -6.84 4.15
N GLN A 12 8.00 -7.41 5.27
CA GLN A 12 7.17 -7.73 6.42
C GLN A 12 7.62 -6.87 7.61
N THR A 13 6.69 -6.19 8.26
CA THR A 13 6.95 -5.31 9.41
C THR A 13 6.12 -5.72 10.61
N VAL A 14 6.55 -5.29 11.79
CA VAL A 14 5.72 -5.26 13.01
C VAL A 14 5.52 -3.79 13.35
N SER A 15 4.46 -3.21 12.79
CA SER A 15 4.15 -1.79 12.99
C SER A 15 3.42 -1.57 14.32
N GLY A 16 3.68 -0.42 14.93
CA GLY A 16 3.06 0.03 16.16
C GLY A 16 2.40 1.40 16.02
N PRO A 17 2.08 2.07 17.13
CA PRO A 17 1.42 3.37 17.13
C PRO A 17 2.35 4.56 16.86
N ASP A 18 3.66 4.35 16.80
CA ASP A 18 4.66 5.39 16.52
C ASP A 18 5.01 5.40 15.02
N VAL A 19 4.49 6.39 14.31
CA VAL A 19 4.70 6.56 12.87
C VAL A 19 6.20 6.70 12.53
N THR A 20 6.95 7.50 13.29
CA THR A 20 8.38 7.74 13.02
C THR A 20 9.17 6.45 13.12
N ALA A 21 8.97 5.68 14.20
CA ALA A 21 9.63 4.40 14.37
C ALA A 21 9.28 3.40 13.25
N ASN A 22 8.02 3.38 12.79
CA ASN A 22 7.59 2.51 11.69
C ASN A 22 8.25 2.92 10.36
N LEU A 23 8.38 4.22 10.08
CA LEU A 23 9.07 4.71 8.89
C LEU A 23 10.56 4.38 8.92
N ASP A 24 11.22 4.49 10.07
CA ASP A 24 12.64 4.12 10.22
C ASP A 24 12.86 2.63 9.95
N ILE A 25 11.98 1.76 10.48
CA ILE A 25 12.01 0.32 10.20
C ILE A 25 11.81 0.05 8.71
N ALA A 26 10.80 0.68 8.10
CA ALA A 26 10.52 0.52 6.67
C ALA A 26 11.70 0.99 5.82
N ALA A 27 12.32 2.12 6.15
CA ALA A 27 13.51 2.65 5.45
C ALA A 27 14.68 1.65 5.46
N GLY A 28 14.97 1.05 6.61
CA GLY A 28 16.02 0.04 6.75
C GLY A 28 15.75 -1.20 5.89
N LEU A 29 14.53 -1.71 5.90
CA LEU A 29 14.14 -2.89 5.13
C LEU A 29 14.10 -2.61 3.62
N ILE A 30 13.68 -1.42 3.19
CA ILE A 30 13.76 -1.00 1.78
C ILE A 30 15.22 -0.94 1.33
N ALA A 31 16.12 -0.37 2.14
CA ALA A 31 17.54 -0.29 1.82
C ALA A 31 18.17 -1.68 1.69
N GLU A 32 17.84 -2.62 2.59
CA GLU A 32 18.29 -4.01 2.55
C GLU A 32 17.81 -4.72 1.28
N ALA A 33 16.51 -4.60 0.96
CA ALA A 33 15.92 -5.21 -0.24
C ALA A 33 16.57 -4.66 -1.53
N ALA A 34 16.79 -3.34 -1.59
CA ALA A 34 17.47 -2.69 -2.72
C ALA A 34 18.92 -3.14 -2.86
N ALA A 35 19.68 -3.22 -1.76
CA ALA A 35 21.04 -3.75 -1.74
C ALA A 35 21.08 -5.22 -2.18
N GLY A 36 20.05 -6.01 -1.87
CA GLY A 36 19.83 -7.37 -2.35
C GLY A 36 19.48 -7.45 -3.85
N GLY A 37 19.36 -6.33 -4.55
CA GLY A 37 19.10 -6.25 -5.99
C GLY A 37 17.63 -6.26 -6.38
N ALA A 38 16.71 -6.03 -5.45
CA ALA A 38 15.28 -5.89 -5.78
C ALA A 38 15.07 -4.67 -6.68
N LYS A 39 14.20 -4.83 -7.69
CA LYS A 39 13.79 -3.76 -8.61
C LYS A 39 12.37 -3.28 -8.34
N LEU A 40 11.57 -4.11 -7.70
CA LEU A 40 10.22 -3.80 -7.22
C LEU A 40 10.13 -4.26 -5.77
N ILE A 41 9.69 -3.37 -4.90
CA ILE A 41 9.55 -3.62 -3.46
C ILE A 41 8.11 -3.30 -3.06
N ALA A 42 7.48 -4.17 -2.26
CA ALA A 42 6.15 -3.94 -1.71
C ALA A 42 6.20 -3.88 -0.17
N LEU A 43 5.61 -2.83 0.39
CA LEU A 43 5.35 -2.68 1.82
C LEU A 43 3.99 -3.29 2.19
N PRO A 44 3.75 -3.65 3.46
CA PRO A 44 2.47 -4.20 3.90
C PRO A 44 1.39 -3.13 4.10
N GLU A 45 0.13 -3.60 4.22
CA GLU A 45 -1.01 -2.77 4.63
C GLU A 45 -0.73 -2.13 5.99
N TYR A 46 -1.11 -0.86 6.16
CA TYR A 46 -0.95 -0.07 7.40
C TYR A 46 0.49 -0.02 7.94
N PHE A 47 1.50 -0.11 7.08
CA PHE A 47 2.89 -0.09 7.52
C PHE A 47 3.25 1.14 8.37
N PRO A 48 2.67 2.36 8.15
CA PRO A 48 3.07 3.52 8.93
C PRO A 48 2.41 3.60 10.30
N LEU A 49 1.27 2.89 10.52
CA LEU A 49 0.53 2.99 11.77
C LEU A 49 -0.39 1.79 11.99
N ILE A 50 -0.18 1.08 13.11
CA ILE A 50 -1.15 0.14 13.69
C ILE A 50 -1.41 0.57 15.12
N SER A 51 -2.68 0.80 15.47
CA SER A 51 -3.09 1.31 16.77
C SER A 51 -4.43 0.69 17.19
N ASN A 52 -4.64 0.55 18.48
CA ASN A 52 -5.95 0.20 19.05
C ASN A 52 -6.96 1.36 18.99
N ASP A 53 -6.49 2.57 18.69
CA ASP A 53 -7.35 3.72 18.45
C ASP A 53 -7.67 3.80 16.95
N GLU A 54 -8.89 3.41 16.59
CA GLU A 54 -9.39 3.40 15.22
C GLU A 54 -9.36 4.79 14.55
N SER A 55 -9.44 5.88 15.34
CA SER A 55 -9.36 7.23 14.83
C SER A 55 -7.92 7.71 14.54
N ALA A 56 -6.91 6.96 14.96
CA ALA A 56 -5.50 7.36 14.77
C ALA A 56 -5.15 7.56 13.28
N LYS A 57 -5.67 6.70 12.40
CA LYS A 57 -5.48 6.81 10.95
C LYS A 57 -6.07 8.11 10.37
N VAL A 58 -7.19 8.58 10.93
CA VAL A 58 -7.83 9.83 10.49
C VAL A 58 -6.97 11.05 10.85
N ARG A 59 -6.28 11.00 12.00
CA ARG A 59 -5.40 12.11 12.42
C ARG A 59 -4.14 12.27 11.60
N ILE A 60 -3.62 11.17 11.04
CA ILE A 60 -2.39 11.19 10.22
C ILE A 60 -2.68 11.17 8.72
N ARG A 61 -3.97 11.29 8.32
CA ARG A 61 -4.33 11.26 6.90
C ARG A 61 -3.71 12.44 6.14
N GLU A 62 -3.36 12.20 4.92
CA GLU A 62 -2.75 13.19 4.04
C GLU A 62 -3.67 13.53 2.87
N ALA A 63 -3.56 14.76 2.38
CA ALA A 63 -4.15 15.12 1.11
C ALA A 63 -3.40 14.41 -0.03
N GLU A 64 -4.09 14.10 -1.12
CA GLU A 64 -3.43 13.50 -2.28
C GLU A 64 -2.38 14.45 -2.86
N GLY A 65 -1.18 13.92 -3.09
CA GLY A 65 -0.06 14.64 -3.70
C GLY A 65 0.83 15.41 -2.72
N SER A 66 0.56 15.35 -1.41
CA SER A 66 1.40 16.00 -0.41
C SER A 66 1.29 15.35 0.97
N GLY A 67 2.39 15.30 1.69
CA GLY A 67 2.46 14.84 3.06
C GLY A 67 3.65 13.94 3.35
N PRO A 68 4.07 13.84 4.63
CA PRO A 68 5.30 13.15 5.02
C PRO A 68 5.32 11.66 4.67
N LEU A 69 4.18 10.96 4.63
CA LEU A 69 4.13 9.55 4.23
C LEU A 69 4.35 9.41 2.72
N GLN A 70 3.73 10.27 1.91
CA GLN A 70 3.93 10.29 0.47
C GLN A 70 5.35 10.70 0.10
N ASP A 71 5.91 11.72 0.76
CA ASP A 71 7.28 12.16 0.58
C ASP A 71 8.28 11.05 0.94
N PHE A 72 8.05 10.35 2.05
CA PHE A 72 8.86 9.19 2.45
C PHE A 72 8.91 8.12 1.35
N LEU A 73 7.75 7.75 0.78
CA LEU A 73 7.67 6.72 -0.25
C LEU A 73 8.37 7.16 -1.54
N ALA A 74 8.13 8.39 -1.99
CA ALA A 74 8.77 8.95 -3.19
C ALA A 74 10.29 9.04 -3.03
N ASP A 75 10.75 9.53 -1.88
CA ASP A 75 12.18 9.68 -1.58
C ASP A 75 12.88 8.33 -1.44
N ALA A 76 12.26 7.34 -0.82
CA ALA A 76 12.80 6.00 -0.70
C ALA A 76 12.96 5.34 -2.08
N ALA A 77 11.94 5.41 -2.94
CA ALA A 77 11.98 4.89 -4.30
C ALA A 77 13.12 5.53 -5.11
N ARG A 78 13.19 6.87 -5.10
CA ARG A 78 14.23 7.63 -5.82
C ARG A 78 15.63 7.37 -5.28
N ARG A 79 15.81 7.39 -3.96
CA ARG A 79 17.11 7.21 -3.30
C ARG A 79 17.75 5.86 -3.62
N HIS A 80 16.94 4.82 -3.68
CA HIS A 80 17.40 3.46 -3.91
C HIS A 80 17.30 3.02 -5.38
N GLY A 81 16.71 3.84 -6.26
CA GLY A 81 16.51 3.50 -7.66
C GLY A 81 15.66 2.26 -7.87
N VAL A 82 14.57 2.14 -7.09
CA VAL A 82 13.65 0.99 -7.09
C VAL A 82 12.22 1.45 -7.29
N TRP A 83 11.40 0.57 -7.86
CA TRP A 83 9.95 0.74 -7.83
C TRP A 83 9.42 0.35 -6.46
N LEU A 84 8.55 1.17 -5.89
CA LEU A 84 8.02 0.98 -4.55
C LEU A 84 6.49 0.98 -4.55
N ILE A 85 5.90 -0.15 -4.18
CA ILE A 85 4.48 -0.27 -3.84
C ILE A 85 4.36 0.04 -2.35
N GLY A 86 3.75 1.17 -2.03
CA GLY A 86 3.81 1.80 -0.71
C GLY A 86 2.91 1.17 0.35
N GLY A 87 2.63 -0.13 0.27
CA GLY A 87 1.70 -0.77 1.20
C GLY A 87 0.36 -0.04 1.19
N THR A 88 -0.09 0.41 2.37
CA THR A 88 -1.19 1.39 2.42
C THR A 88 -0.91 2.51 3.40
N ILE A 89 -1.39 3.71 3.04
CA ILE A 89 -1.39 4.91 3.86
C ILE A 89 -2.81 5.51 3.90
N PRO A 90 -3.18 6.25 4.94
CA PRO A 90 -4.47 6.92 4.99
C PRO A 90 -4.44 8.21 4.17
N LEU A 91 -5.28 8.31 3.16
CA LEU A 91 -5.54 9.56 2.44
C LEU A 91 -6.91 10.12 2.80
N VAL A 92 -7.07 11.42 2.61
CA VAL A 92 -8.35 12.12 2.81
C VAL A 92 -9.43 11.47 1.95
N ALA A 93 -10.57 11.19 2.57
CA ALA A 93 -11.81 10.71 1.95
C ALA A 93 -12.81 11.86 1.74
N GLU A 94 -13.98 11.57 1.18
CA GLU A 94 -15.05 12.58 1.04
C GLU A 94 -15.65 12.95 2.39
N ALA A 95 -15.82 11.96 3.29
CA ALA A 95 -16.30 12.19 4.64
C ALA A 95 -15.14 12.64 5.56
N ASP A 96 -15.36 13.69 6.34
CA ASP A 96 -14.34 14.31 7.21
C ASP A 96 -13.84 13.39 8.33
N ASP A 97 -14.61 12.40 8.73
CA ASP A 97 -14.30 11.43 9.77
C ASP A 97 -13.71 10.12 9.24
N LYS A 98 -13.46 10.03 7.91
CA LYS A 98 -12.94 8.85 7.25
C LYS A 98 -11.65 9.09 6.48
N VAL A 99 -11.07 7.98 6.06
CA VAL A 99 -9.89 7.94 5.19
C VAL A 99 -10.13 6.97 4.03
N ARG A 100 -9.36 7.10 2.97
CA ARG A 100 -9.11 6.03 2.00
C ARG A 100 -7.94 5.20 2.49
N ASN A 101 -8.07 3.88 2.48
CA ASN A 101 -6.96 2.96 2.71
C ASN A 101 -6.25 2.75 1.37
N THR A 102 -5.18 3.53 1.15
CA THR A 102 -4.63 3.79 -0.19
C THR A 102 -3.25 3.20 -0.39
N THR A 103 -3.08 2.42 -1.45
CA THR A 103 -1.78 2.04 -2.01
C THR A 103 -1.35 3.06 -3.06
N LEU A 104 -0.18 3.66 -2.88
CA LEU A 104 0.49 4.46 -3.90
C LEU A 104 1.70 3.69 -4.44
N VAL A 105 1.95 3.83 -5.74
CA VAL A 105 3.12 3.24 -6.40
C VAL A 105 4.00 4.33 -6.95
N PHE A 106 5.30 4.23 -6.66
CA PHE A 106 6.32 5.14 -7.15
C PHE A 106 7.33 4.40 -8.04
N ASP A 107 7.74 5.02 -9.14
CA ASP A 107 8.83 4.52 -9.97
C ASP A 107 10.21 4.80 -9.35
N ASP A 108 11.27 4.34 -10.00
CA ASP A 108 12.66 4.52 -9.55
C ASP A 108 13.15 5.97 -9.57
N GLN A 109 12.36 6.90 -10.10
CA GLN A 109 12.59 8.35 -10.03
C GLN A 109 11.78 9.03 -8.92
N GLY A 110 11.00 8.27 -8.16
CA GLY A 110 10.10 8.77 -7.12
C GLY A 110 8.84 9.45 -7.68
N ARG A 111 8.48 9.19 -8.96
CA ARG A 111 7.24 9.70 -9.54
C ARG A 111 6.10 8.73 -9.24
N ARG A 112 4.97 9.25 -8.77
CA ARG A 112 3.78 8.43 -8.58
C ARG A 112 3.22 7.95 -9.91
N VAL A 113 3.08 6.63 -10.06
CA VAL A 113 2.60 5.98 -11.30
C VAL A 113 1.25 5.31 -11.14
N ALA A 114 0.83 4.97 -9.92
CA ALA A 114 -0.47 4.37 -9.65
C ALA A 114 -1.00 4.74 -8.26
N ARG A 115 -2.34 4.70 -8.11
CA ARG A 115 -3.08 4.80 -6.85
C ARG A 115 -4.19 3.76 -6.85
N TYR A 116 -4.31 3.01 -5.77
CA TYR A 116 -5.40 2.09 -5.52
C TYR A 116 -5.99 2.33 -4.13
N ASP A 117 -7.28 2.57 -4.05
CA ASP A 117 -8.02 2.64 -2.80
C ASP A 117 -8.71 1.30 -2.57
N LYS A 118 -8.50 0.68 -1.40
CA LYS A 118 -9.08 -0.61 -1.02
C LYS A 118 -10.58 -0.62 -1.30
N VAL A 119 -11.02 -1.59 -2.10
CA VAL A 119 -12.42 -1.68 -2.55
C VAL A 119 -13.28 -2.42 -1.53
N HIS A 120 -12.81 -3.57 -1.03
CA HIS A 120 -13.60 -4.40 -0.13
C HIS A 120 -13.12 -4.24 1.31
N LEU A 121 -13.96 -3.57 2.10
CA LEU A 121 -13.69 -3.33 3.51
C LEU A 121 -14.04 -4.54 4.35
N PHE A 122 -13.20 -4.83 5.34
CA PHE A 122 -13.39 -5.95 6.24
C PHE A 122 -14.29 -5.55 7.42
N GLY A 123 -15.17 -6.45 7.77
CA GLY A 123 -15.99 -6.32 8.98
C GLY A 123 -16.40 -7.69 9.48
N PHE A 124 -16.49 -7.83 10.79
CA PHE A 124 -17.07 -9.02 11.40
C PHE A 124 -17.82 -8.66 12.69
N GLN A 125 -18.74 -9.52 13.06
CA GLN A 125 -19.40 -9.49 14.36
C GLN A 125 -19.50 -10.91 14.93
N ARG A 126 -19.03 -11.09 16.15
CA ARG A 126 -19.15 -12.36 16.88
C ARG A 126 -19.50 -12.08 18.34
N GLY A 127 -20.77 -12.29 18.72
CA GLY A 127 -21.25 -11.90 20.03
C GLY A 127 -21.11 -10.40 20.23
N ASP A 128 -20.42 -10.00 21.29
CA ASP A 128 -20.17 -8.57 21.62
C ASP A 128 -18.93 -8.01 20.89
N GLU A 129 -18.12 -8.86 20.27
CA GLU A 129 -16.96 -8.43 19.47
C GLU A 129 -17.43 -7.96 18.10
N ARG A 130 -17.09 -6.71 17.79
CA ARG A 130 -17.35 -6.12 16.47
C ARG A 130 -16.11 -5.40 15.97
N TYR A 131 -15.77 -5.63 14.71
CA TYR A 131 -14.82 -4.85 13.95
C TYR A 131 -15.45 -4.44 12.63
N ASP A 132 -15.29 -3.18 12.23
CA ASP A 132 -15.91 -2.65 11.03
C ASP A 132 -15.04 -1.53 10.44
N GLU A 133 -14.28 -1.85 9.41
CA GLU A 133 -13.44 -0.87 8.71
C GLU A 133 -14.27 0.29 8.14
N ALA A 134 -15.52 0.04 7.75
CA ALA A 134 -16.39 1.07 7.18
C ALA A 134 -16.72 2.21 8.17
N ALA A 135 -16.45 2.01 9.48
CA ALA A 135 -16.62 3.07 10.46
C ALA A 135 -15.65 4.24 10.23
N THR A 136 -14.42 3.97 9.77
CA THR A 136 -13.35 4.98 9.58
C THR A 136 -12.75 4.98 8.19
N ILE A 137 -13.12 4.03 7.33
CA ILE A 137 -12.61 3.92 5.97
C ILE A 137 -13.75 4.03 4.97
N GLU A 138 -13.52 4.77 3.91
CA GLU A 138 -14.40 4.89 2.76
C GLU A 138 -13.85 4.03 1.61
N PRO A 139 -14.68 3.13 1.00
CA PRO A 139 -14.21 2.18 0.01
C PRO A 139 -13.84 2.87 -1.31
N GLY A 140 -12.82 2.34 -1.98
CA GLY A 140 -12.56 2.63 -3.39
C GLY A 140 -13.58 1.95 -4.32
N GLY A 141 -13.42 2.15 -5.61
CA GLY A 141 -14.34 1.57 -6.62
C GLY A 141 -13.66 1.21 -7.93
N THR A 142 -12.34 1.28 -8.02
CA THR A 142 -11.61 1.14 -9.28
C THR A 142 -10.60 0.01 -9.22
N VAL A 143 -10.61 -0.85 -10.24
CA VAL A 143 -9.55 -1.84 -10.48
C VAL A 143 -8.33 -1.10 -11.02
N VAL A 144 -7.15 -1.37 -10.46
CA VAL A 144 -5.90 -0.72 -10.86
C VAL A 144 -4.84 -1.74 -11.23
N CYS A 145 -4.32 -1.60 -12.45
CA CYS A 145 -3.13 -2.28 -12.94
C CYS A 145 -2.16 -1.24 -13.50
N PHE A 146 -0.87 -1.54 -13.45
CA PHE A 146 0.19 -0.68 -13.99
C PHE A 146 1.33 -1.54 -14.51
N ASP A 147 2.16 -0.97 -15.40
CA ASP A 147 3.35 -1.65 -15.90
C ASP A 147 4.53 -1.39 -14.97
N SER A 148 5.11 -2.47 -14.45
CA SER A 148 6.24 -2.46 -13.53
C SER A 148 7.45 -3.17 -14.15
N PRO A 149 8.64 -3.13 -13.51
CA PRO A 149 9.77 -3.96 -13.93
C PRO A 149 9.47 -5.47 -13.93
N ALA A 150 8.47 -5.91 -13.16
CA ALA A 150 8.02 -7.30 -13.09
C ALA A 150 6.88 -7.64 -14.08
N GLY A 151 6.55 -6.73 -14.99
CA GLY A 151 5.45 -6.85 -15.93
C GLY A 151 4.18 -6.15 -15.47
N ARG A 152 3.06 -6.46 -16.11
CA ARG A 152 1.75 -5.88 -15.78
C ARG A 152 1.32 -6.35 -14.39
N THR A 153 1.19 -5.40 -13.47
CA THR A 153 0.97 -5.65 -12.04
C THR A 153 -0.39 -5.14 -11.60
N GLY A 154 -1.21 -6.02 -10.99
CA GLY A 154 -2.50 -5.66 -10.39
C GLY A 154 -2.38 -5.42 -8.90
N LEU A 155 -3.13 -4.43 -8.38
CA LEU A 155 -3.15 -4.06 -6.96
C LEU A 155 -4.42 -4.56 -6.27
N SER A 156 -4.23 -5.03 -5.04
CA SER A 156 -5.30 -5.42 -4.12
C SER A 156 -4.84 -5.28 -2.68
N VAL A 157 -5.77 -5.22 -1.72
CA VAL A 157 -5.46 -5.05 -0.30
C VAL A 157 -6.32 -6.01 0.54
N CYS A 158 -5.66 -6.89 1.32
CA CYS A 158 -6.24 -7.67 2.40
C CYS A 158 -7.55 -8.41 2.01
N TYR A 159 -8.70 -7.89 2.45
CA TYR A 159 -10.01 -8.53 2.26
C TYR A 159 -10.46 -8.63 0.80
N ASP A 160 -9.85 -7.85 -0.10
CA ASP A 160 -10.04 -7.99 -1.55
C ASP A 160 -9.79 -9.43 -2.04
N LEU A 161 -8.95 -10.20 -1.32
CA LEU A 161 -8.69 -11.63 -1.62
C LEU A 161 -9.96 -12.48 -1.70
N ARG A 162 -11.02 -12.09 -0.99
CA ARG A 162 -12.28 -12.83 -0.95
C ARG A 162 -13.21 -12.55 -2.13
N PHE A 163 -12.82 -11.66 -3.04
CA PHE A 163 -13.63 -11.18 -4.15
C PHE A 163 -12.96 -11.48 -5.49
N PRO A 164 -13.18 -12.69 -6.04
CA PRO A 164 -12.54 -13.10 -7.30
C PRO A 164 -12.91 -12.20 -8.48
N GLU A 165 -14.01 -11.47 -8.40
CA GLU A 165 -14.45 -10.53 -9.42
C GLU A 165 -13.44 -9.41 -9.63
N LEU A 166 -12.81 -8.91 -8.56
CA LEU A 166 -11.75 -7.89 -8.63
C LEU A 166 -10.58 -8.41 -9.47
N PHE A 167 -10.12 -9.64 -9.19
CA PHE A 167 -8.99 -10.25 -9.89
C PHE A 167 -9.32 -10.57 -11.35
N ARG A 168 -10.54 -11.03 -11.65
CA ARG A 168 -10.98 -11.24 -13.03
C ARG A 168 -11.05 -9.94 -13.82
N ALA A 169 -11.44 -8.83 -13.17
CA ALA A 169 -11.51 -7.53 -13.81
C ALA A 169 -10.13 -6.93 -14.12
N MET A 170 -9.04 -7.41 -13.50
CA MET A 170 -7.66 -7.03 -13.85
C MET A 170 -7.26 -7.52 -15.25
N GLY A 171 -7.93 -8.58 -15.74
CA GLY A 171 -7.55 -9.24 -16.99
C GLY A 171 -6.24 -10.02 -16.86
N GLU A 172 -5.46 -10.06 -17.93
CA GLU A 172 -4.15 -10.70 -17.92
C GLU A 172 -3.14 -9.81 -17.20
N VAL A 173 -2.53 -10.32 -16.15
CA VAL A 173 -1.46 -9.68 -15.36
C VAL A 173 -0.34 -10.68 -15.10
N ASP A 174 0.90 -10.18 -15.02
CA ASP A 174 2.08 -10.99 -14.71
C ASP A 174 2.27 -11.14 -13.21
N LEU A 175 1.80 -10.17 -12.43
CA LEU A 175 1.94 -10.13 -10.97
C LEU A 175 0.67 -9.56 -10.34
N ILE A 176 0.25 -10.16 -9.23
CA ILE A 176 -0.77 -9.58 -8.32
C ILE A 176 -0.10 -9.32 -6.99
N VAL A 177 -0.25 -8.09 -6.49
CA VAL A 177 0.23 -7.68 -5.17
C VAL A 177 -0.96 -7.50 -4.25
N LEU A 178 -0.93 -8.22 -3.14
CA LEU A 178 -1.95 -8.20 -2.09
C LEU A 178 -1.33 -7.73 -0.77
#